data_e95a8c7c61c375b7f45f5c96bfa204b7
#
_entry.id   e95a8c7c61c375b7f45f5c96bfa204b7
#
_cell.length_a   1.000
_cell.length_b   1.000
_cell.length_c   1.000
_cell.angle_alpha   90.00
_cell.angle_beta   90.00
_cell.angle_gamma   90.00
#
_symmetry.space_group_name_H-M   'P 1'
#
loop_
_entity.id
_entity.type
_entity.pdbx_description
1 polymer ?
#
loop_
_entity_poly.entity_id
_entity_poly.type
_entity_poly.pdbx_seq_one_letter_code
_entity_poly.pdbx_strand_id
1 'polypeptide(L)'
;MLFRFGLLAALLLPAAALAQEIDPDRLNAHTRELASDAFAGRGPASPEEHLTTDYIAEQFRALGLEPGGDEGTFFQVVPLSRTQQSGPATITAEGPTGWTRAFERGPDILVASDRPVPRITLTDAPVVFAGYGVDAPERDWDDFGDMDLTGKIILVIVNDPDFGAPEGHPVEGLFDGRAMTYYGRWVYKFAEAAEQGAAGVLVIHDTAGAGYPWSVLENSSAAPDFDIVRENWEAERVPVQGWIQSEAAAELVAAAGLDLAALREQARSRDFEPVELEGVTLSIDFGQTFDRVETRNVVAVLPGDTHPDETVIYGAHWDAYGRGTPDATGDDIYNGAVDNATGVAGLIELARVFAEGDRPERSLMFMAWTAEEAGLLGAYHYAANPLRPLESTVANINMDSLLPGTETPPEVVVIGLGKSSLDELLAEHAAEVNRTILADPAPQAGGFYRSDHFPLALRGVPALFAAAGFTGSTPASQDYVQNRYHQPSDEWDETWTMEAAARDLTLLHAVGLDLANSRVWPSWNEGAEFRAVREASAERRAD
;
A
#
# COMPACT_ATOMS: atom_id res chain seq x y z
N MET A 1 66.56 51.48 -15.52
CA MET A 1 65.10 51.61 -15.30
C MET A 1 64.52 50.32 -15.78
N LEU A 2 64.35 49.34 -14.85
CA LEU A 2 63.80 48.01 -15.17
C LEU A 2 62.38 48.00 -14.66
N PHE A 3 61.41 47.92 -15.55
CA PHE A 3 59.96 47.66 -15.22
C PHE A 3 59.79 46.17 -15.01
N ARG A 4 59.42 45.76 -13.78
CA ARG A 4 58.91 44.44 -13.47
C ARG A 4 57.39 44.42 -13.70
N PHE A 5 56.92 43.63 -14.67
CA PHE A 5 55.54 43.26 -14.80
C PHE A 5 55.25 42.11 -13.81
N GLY A 6 54.44 42.40 -12.83
CA GLY A 6 53.87 41.36 -11.96
C GLY A 6 52.68 40.72 -12.62
N LEU A 7 52.75 39.43 -12.94
CA LEU A 7 51.63 38.60 -13.38
C LEU A 7 50.78 38.29 -12.15
N LEU A 8 49.58 38.86 -12.08
CA LEU A 8 48.58 38.45 -11.11
C LEU A 8 47.92 37.16 -11.68
N ALA A 9 48.30 36.00 -11.17
CA ALA A 9 47.59 34.76 -11.39
C ALA A 9 46.31 34.80 -10.53
N ALA A 10 45.17 35.04 -11.15
CA ALA A 10 43.88 34.78 -10.52
C ALA A 10 43.76 33.26 -10.32
N LEU A 11 43.86 32.82 -9.09
CA LEU A 11 43.41 31.48 -8.69
C LEU A 11 41.89 31.43 -8.86
N LEU A 12 41.44 30.87 -9.95
CA LEU A 12 40.11 30.32 -10.05
C LEU A 12 40.08 29.11 -9.12
N LEU A 13 39.64 29.31 -7.87
CA LEU A 13 39.15 28.23 -7.06
C LEU A 13 38.00 27.58 -7.86
N PRO A 14 37.99 26.25 -8.10
CA PRO A 14 36.80 25.60 -8.56
C PRO A 14 35.74 25.96 -7.53
N ALA A 15 34.60 26.48 -7.96
CA ALA A 15 33.41 26.47 -7.15
C ALA A 15 33.21 24.97 -6.79
N ALA A 16 33.53 24.64 -5.52
CA ALA A 16 33.12 23.36 -4.99
C ALA A 16 31.63 23.30 -5.29
N ALA A 17 31.21 22.35 -6.12
CA ALA A 17 29.82 21.99 -6.18
C ALA A 17 29.43 21.78 -4.72
N LEU A 18 28.63 22.70 -4.18
CA LEU A 18 27.92 22.43 -2.94
C LEU A 18 27.18 21.14 -3.25
N ALA A 19 27.56 20.05 -2.58
CA ALA A 19 26.81 18.82 -2.68
C ALA A 19 25.36 19.20 -2.49
N GLN A 20 24.51 18.80 -3.43
CA GLN A 20 23.12 19.16 -3.40
C GLN A 20 22.51 18.35 -2.27
N GLU A 21 22.49 18.96 -1.09
CA GLU A 21 21.97 18.33 0.12
C GLU A 21 20.45 18.43 0.13
N ILE A 22 19.81 17.43 0.68
CA ILE A 22 18.39 17.47 1.05
C ILE A 22 18.23 18.56 2.12
N ASP A 23 17.39 19.55 1.85
CA ASP A 23 17.22 20.72 2.72
C ASP A 23 16.02 20.49 3.68
N PRO A 24 16.26 20.33 4.98
CA PRO A 24 15.22 20.11 5.97
C PRO A 24 14.25 21.29 6.10
N ASP A 25 14.67 22.52 5.84
CA ASP A 25 13.78 23.69 5.90
C ASP A 25 12.81 23.71 4.72
N ARG A 26 13.23 23.26 3.54
CA ARG A 26 12.36 23.11 2.37
C ARG A 26 11.37 21.97 2.58
N LEU A 27 11.82 20.82 3.10
CA LEU A 27 10.93 19.72 3.50
C LEU A 27 9.83 20.21 4.43
N ASN A 28 10.23 20.94 5.49
CA ASN A 28 9.28 21.48 6.46
C ASN A 28 8.29 22.48 5.82
N ALA A 29 8.78 23.32 4.90
CA ALA A 29 7.93 24.29 4.21
C ALA A 29 6.87 23.61 3.32
N HIS A 30 7.25 22.57 2.54
CA HIS A 30 6.31 21.82 1.72
C HIS A 30 5.32 21.02 2.57
N THR A 31 5.79 20.37 3.65
CA THR A 31 4.93 19.63 4.58
C THR A 31 3.88 20.57 5.21
N ARG A 32 4.30 21.72 5.73
CA ARG A 32 3.41 22.72 6.32
C ARG A 32 2.34 23.21 5.33
N GLU A 33 2.72 23.45 4.09
CA GLU A 33 1.78 23.91 3.07
C GLU A 33 0.76 22.83 2.75
N LEU A 34 1.21 21.61 2.43
CA LEU A 34 0.35 20.48 2.07
C LEU A 34 -0.56 20.03 3.23
N ALA A 35 -0.09 20.11 4.47
CA ALA A 35 -0.86 19.73 5.65
C ALA A 35 -1.75 20.88 6.19
N SER A 36 -1.84 22.02 5.49
CA SER A 36 -2.71 23.12 5.95
C SER A 36 -4.18 22.85 5.62
N ASP A 37 -5.09 23.40 6.41
CA ASP A 37 -6.55 23.34 6.20
C ASP A 37 -6.98 23.87 4.82
N ALA A 38 -6.14 24.68 4.18
CA ALA A 38 -6.39 25.17 2.82
C ALA A 38 -6.52 24.07 1.80
N PHE A 39 -5.87 22.91 2.03
CA PHE A 39 -5.94 21.72 1.19
C PHE A 39 -7.04 20.74 1.60
N ALA A 40 -7.86 21.12 2.61
CA ALA A 40 -9.06 20.38 3.03
C ALA A 40 -8.83 18.86 3.29
N GLY A 41 -7.63 18.50 3.80
CA GLY A 41 -7.26 17.12 4.08
C GLY A 41 -6.99 16.27 2.83
N ARG A 42 -6.77 16.88 1.68
CA ARG A 42 -6.32 16.24 0.42
C ARG A 42 -7.12 14.99 0.00
N GLY A 43 -8.44 15.01 0.21
CA GLY A 43 -9.29 13.89 -0.17
C GLY A 43 -9.28 13.64 -1.69
N PRO A 44 -9.09 12.38 -2.16
CA PRO A 44 -9.15 12.06 -3.59
C PRO A 44 -10.57 12.21 -4.12
N ALA A 45 -10.70 12.59 -5.39
CA ALA A 45 -11.97 12.88 -6.05
C ALA A 45 -12.86 13.91 -5.31
N SER A 46 -12.26 14.73 -4.44
CA SER A 46 -12.92 15.85 -3.79
C SER A 46 -12.89 17.10 -4.67
N PRO A 47 -13.78 18.09 -4.42
CA PRO A 47 -13.72 19.36 -5.14
C PRO A 47 -12.39 20.12 -4.96
N GLU A 48 -11.70 19.91 -3.83
CA GLU A 48 -10.46 20.58 -3.44
C GLU A 48 -9.19 19.83 -3.92
N GLU A 49 -9.30 18.62 -4.45
CA GLU A 49 -8.19 17.79 -4.92
C GLU A 49 -7.20 18.58 -5.82
N HIS A 50 -7.74 19.44 -6.69
CA HIS A 50 -6.94 20.22 -7.63
C HIS A 50 -5.93 21.14 -6.93
N LEU A 51 -6.19 21.59 -5.69
CA LEU A 51 -5.26 22.44 -4.94
C LEU A 51 -3.95 21.68 -4.69
N THR A 52 -4.05 20.43 -4.28
CA THR A 52 -2.89 19.56 -4.01
C THR A 52 -2.16 19.19 -5.29
N THR A 53 -2.90 18.65 -6.26
CA THR A 53 -2.27 18.12 -7.48
C THR A 53 -1.66 19.22 -8.35
N ASP A 54 -2.30 20.39 -8.41
CA ASP A 54 -1.75 21.56 -9.11
C ASP A 54 -0.52 22.14 -8.38
N TYR A 55 -0.53 22.16 -7.03
CA TYR A 55 0.65 22.54 -6.24
C TYR A 55 1.85 21.66 -6.55
N ILE A 56 1.69 20.33 -6.51
CA ILE A 56 2.77 19.37 -6.79
C ILE A 56 3.28 19.54 -8.23
N ALA A 57 2.38 19.62 -9.21
CA ALA A 57 2.73 19.82 -10.61
C ALA A 57 3.48 21.15 -10.84
N GLU A 58 3.12 22.21 -10.10
CA GLU A 58 3.80 23.50 -10.18
C GLU A 58 5.24 23.43 -9.62
N GLN A 59 5.45 22.69 -8.52
CA GLN A 59 6.79 22.45 -7.98
C GLN A 59 7.65 21.70 -9.02
N PHE A 60 7.16 20.63 -9.62
CA PHE A 60 7.88 19.89 -10.65
C PHE A 60 8.18 20.74 -11.89
N ARG A 61 7.21 21.56 -12.32
CA ARG A 61 7.40 22.50 -13.45
C ARG A 61 8.47 23.54 -13.14
N ALA A 62 8.46 24.10 -11.93
CA ALA A 62 9.44 25.10 -11.48
C ALA A 62 10.87 24.55 -11.45
N LEU A 63 11.03 23.24 -11.21
CA LEU A 63 12.30 22.52 -11.26
C LEU A 63 12.75 22.18 -12.69
N GLY A 64 11.92 22.45 -13.71
CA GLY A 64 12.23 22.14 -15.10
C GLY A 64 12.09 20.67 -15.49
N LEU A 65 11.34 19.89 -14.70
CA LEU A 65 11.02 18.51 -15.05
C LEU A 65 10.02 18.46 -16.21
N GLU A 66 10.06 17.36 -16.97
CA GLU A 66 9.12 17.13 -18.05
C GLU A 66 7.82 16.51 -17.53
N PRO A 67 6.66 16.87 -18.14
CA PRO A 67 5.41 16.22 -17.83
C PRO A 67 5.46 14.75 -18.25
N GLY A 68 5.12 13.85 -17.32
CA GLY A 68 5.14 12.40 -17.54
C GLY A 68 3.76 11.76 -17.66
N GLY A 69 2.69 12.54 -17.54
CA GLY A 69 1.31 12.04 -17.53
C GLY A 69 0.64 12.00 -18.90
N ASP A 70 -0.69 11.83 -18.88
CA ASP A 70 -1.51 11.70 -20.07
C ASP A 70 -1.41 12.94 -20.98
N GLU A 71 -1.37 12.72 -22.29
CA GLU A 71 -1.37 13.77 -23.32
C GLU A 71 -0.31 14.87 -23.11
N GLY A 72 0.81 14.53 -22.46
CA GLY A 72 1.90 15.47 -22.20
C GLY A 72 1.60 16.46 -21.06
N THR A 73 0.71 16.10 -20.14
CA THR A 73 0.45 16.82 -18.90
C THR A 73 1.24 16.21 -17.73
N PHE A 74 1.17 16.82 -16.55
CA PHE A 74 1.70 16.23 -15.32
C PHE A 74 0.73 15.25 -14.66
N PHE A 75 -0.39 14.92 -15.27
CA PHE A 75 -1.47 14.15 -14.64
C PHE A 75 -1.74 12.85 -15.41
N GLN A 76 -1.88 11.75 -14.67
CA GLN A 76 -2.51 10.54 -15.15
C GLN A 76 -3.89 10.46 -14.52
N VAL A 77 -4.93 10.48 -15.33
CA VAL A 77 -6.32 10.38 -14.85
C VAL A 77 -6.59 8.97 -14.34
N VAL A 78 -7.13 8.88 -13.15
CA VAL A 78 -7.50 7.63 -12.48
C VAL A 78 -9.02 7.58 -12.32
N PRO A 79 -9.72 6.88 -13.22
CA PRO A 79 -11.17 6.70 -13.09
C PRO A 79 -11.49 5.69 -11.98
N LEU A 80 -12.34 6.10 -11.05
CA LEU A 80 -12.78 5.28 -9.92
C LEU A 80 -14.28 5.00 -9.97
N SER A 81 -14.67 3.83 -9.49
CA SER A 81 -16.02 3.53 -9.08
C SER A 81 -16.13 3.81 -7.59
N ARG A 82 -17.10 4.63 -7.20
CA ARG A 82 -17.42 4.89 -5.80
C ARG A 82 -18.72 4.21 -5.48
N THR A 83 -18.74 3.36 -4.45
CA THR A 83 -19.94 2.68 -3.96
C THR A 83 -20.21 3.06 -2.51
N GLN A 84 -21.48 3.14 -2.14
CA GLN A 84 -21.86 3.36 -0.76
C GLN A 84 -23.16 2.64 -0.46
N GLN A 85 -23.17 1.87 0.62
CA GLN A 85 -24.39 1.19 1.06
C GLN A 85 -25.49 2.22 1.40
N SER A 86 -26.71 1.91 0.95
CA SER A 86 -27.91 2.72 1.20
C SER A 86 -28.95 1.94 2.00
N GLY A 87 -29.29 2.46 3.17
CA GLY A 87 -30.24 1.83 4.07
C GLY A 87 -29.70 0.57 4.78
N PRO A 88 -30.55 -0.13 5.53
CA PRO A 88 -30.15 -1.31 6.29
C PRO A 88 -29.88 -2.52 5.39
N ALA A 89 -28.91 -3.36 5.80
CA ALA A 89 -28.74 -4.70 5.24
C ALA A 89 -29.63 -5.70 5.98
N THR A 90 -30.15 -6.68 5.25
CA THR A 90 -30.77 -7.88 5.83
C THR A 90 -29.83 -9.05 5.64
N ILE A 91 -29.41 -9.66 6.74
CA ILE A 91 -28.43 -10.76 6.72
C ILE A 91 -29.01 -11.86 7.62
N THR A 92 -29.38 -12.99 7.03
CA THR A 92 -30.02 -14.10 7.74
C THR A 92 -29.39 -15.42 7.34
N ALA A 93 -29.22 -16.29 8.31
CA ALA A 93 -28.80 -17.67 8.07
C ALA A 93 -29.91 -18.65 8.47
N GLU A 94 -30.00 -19.73 7.71
CA GLU A 94 -30.82 -20.89 8.02
C GLU A 94 -29.94 -22.14 8.12
N GLY A 95 -30.34 -23.08 8.94
CA GLY A 95 -29.59 -24.31 9.17
C GLY A 95 -30.47 -25.52 9.40
N PRO A 96 -29.88 -26.70 9.56
CA PRO A 96 -30.60 -27.93 9.84
C PRO A 96 -31.50 -27.78 11.07
N THR A 97 -32.54 -28.59 11.13
CA THR A 97 -33.50 -28.65 12.27
C THR A 97 -34.28 -27.35 12.53
N GLY A 98 -34.32 -26.42 11.58
CA GLY A 98 -35.00 -25.14 11.72
C GLY A 98 -34.24 -24.09 12.52
N TRP A 99 -32.93 -24.24 12.65
CA TRP A 99 -32.07 -23.18 13.20
C TRP A 99 -32.09 -21.95 12.28
N THR A 100 -32.23 -20.77 12.88
CA THR A 100 -32.20 -19.49 12.15
C THR A 100 -31.47 -18.44 12.95
N ARG A 101 -30.75 -17.54 12.27
CA ARG A 101 -30.02 -16.42 12.86
C ARG A 101 -30.14 -15.18 11.97
N ALA A 102 -30.55 -14.06 12.54
CA ALA A 102 -30.40 -12.76 11.92
C ALA A 102 -29.14 -12.10 12.46
N PHE A 103 -28.22 -11.72 11.58
CA PHE A 103 -26.99 -11.01 11.96
C PHE A 103 -27.20 -9.50 11.88
N GLU A 104 -26.64 -8.79 12.85
CA GLU A 104 -26.65 -7.34 12.86
C GLU A 104 -25.40 -6.82 12.14
N ARG A 105 -25.61 -5.98 11.09
CA ARG A 105 -24.48 -5.31 10.42
C ARG A 105 -23.81 -4.33 11.38
N GLY A 106 -22.48 -4.39 11.49
CA GLY A 106 -21.65 -3.73 12.46
C GLY A 106 -21.22 -4.71 13.53
N PRO A 107 -22.03 -4.98 14.54
CA PRO A 107 -21.62 -5.83 15.67
C PRO A 107 -21.27 -7.28 15.32
N ASP A 108 -21.96 -7.92 14.38
CA ASP A 108 -21.74 -9.33 14.04
C ASP A 108 -20.94 -9.52 12.75
N ILE A 109 -21.28 -8.71 11.73
CA ILE A 109 -20.83 -8.89 10.36
C ILE A 109 -20.79 -7.55 9.63
N LEU A 110 -19.83 -7.38 8.75
CA LEU A 110 -19.73 -6.27 7.81
C LEU A 110 -19.77 -6.82 6.40
N VAL A 111 -20.65 -6.32 5.55
CA VAL A 111 -20.78 -6.70 4.15
C VAL A 111 -20.77 -5.47 3.26
N ALA A 112 -20.12 -5.59 2.11
CA ALA A 112 -19.99 -4.56 1.08
C ALA A 112 -19.95 -5.20 -0.30
N SER A 113 -19.98 -4.38 -1.33
CA SER A 113 -19.76 -4.80 -2.71
C SER A 113 -19.13 -3.65 -3.50
N ASP A 114 -18.06 -3.94 -4.22
CA ASP A 114 -17.44 -2.98 -5.16
C ASP A 114 -18.16 -2.97 -6.51
N ARG A 115 -19.08 -3.91 -6.76
CA ARG A 115 -19.81 -3.98 -8.02
C ARG A 115 -20.72 -2.76 -8.21
N PRO A 116 -20.67 -2.05 -9.34
CA PRO A 116 -21.47 -0.85 -9.58
C PRO A 116 -22.92 -1.19 -9.94
N VAL A 117 -23.66 -1.77 -9.00
CA VAL A 117 -25.07 -2.16 -9.13
C VAL A 117 -25.90 -1.61 -7.97
N PRO A 118 -27.19 -1.27 -8.16
CA PRO A 118 -27.98 -0.57 -7.13
C PRO A 118 -28.43 -1.47 -5.97
N ARG A 119 -28.30 -2.77 -6.10
CA ARG A 119 -28.72 -3.74 -5.08
C ARG A 119 -27.94 -5.03 -5.22
N ILE A 120 -27.56 -5.56 -4.09
CA ILE A 120 -26.95 -6.88 -3.95
C ILE A 120 -27.94 -7.80 -3.25
N THR A 121 -28.16 -8.97 -3.82
CA THR A 121 -29.06 -9.99 -3.26
C THR A 121 -28.44 -11.37 -3.48
N LEU A 122 -28.14 -12.06 -2.39
CA LEU A 122 -27.86 -13.49 -2.35
C LEU A 122 -28.98 -14.15 -1.56
N THR A 123 -29.54 -15.23 -2.08
CA THR A 123 -30.64 -15.96 -1.43
C THR A 123 -30.20 -17.40 -1.23
N ASP A 124 -30.29 -17.89 0.00
CA ASP A 124 -30.03 -19.28 0.40
C ASP A 124 -28.69 -19.82 -0.14
N ALA A 125 -27.65 -18.96 -0.17
CA ALA A 125 -26.32 -19.33 -0.66
C ALA A 125 -25.67 -20.31 0.32
N PRO A 126 -25.21 -21.51 -0.14
CA PRO A 126 -24.49 -22.46 0.70
C PRO A 126 -23.20 -21.83 1.26
N VAL A 127 -22.81 -22.24 2.46
CA VAL A 127 -21.62 -21.72 3.14
C VAL A 127 -20.54 -22.79 3.17
N VAL A 128 -19.30 -22.41 2.80
CA VAL A 128 -18.13 -23.29 2.81
C VAL A 128 -17.05 -22.66 3.67
N PHE A 129 -16.46 -23.42 4.57
CA PHE A 129 -15.22 -23.04 5.23
C PHE A 129 -14.04 -23.46 4.35
N ALA A 130 -13.30 -22.49 3.83
CA ALA A 130 -12.18 -22.66 2.90
C ALA A 130 -10.84 -22.28 3.57
N GLY A 131 -10.61 -22.75 4.80
CA GLY A 131 -9.34 -22.60 5.49
C GLY A 131 -8.87 -21.16 5.59
N TYR A 132 -7.66 -20.91 5.13
CA TYR A 132 -7.10 -19.56 5.01
C TYR A 132 -7.45 -18.91 3.66
N GLY A 133 -8.07 -19.64 2.73
CA GLY A 133 -8.42 -19.15 1.40
C GLY A 133 -7.20 -18.80 0.57
N VAL A 134 -6.23 -19.70 0.53
CA VAL A 134 -4.92 -19.53 -0.13
C VAL A 134 -4.79 -20.55 -1.27
N ASP A 135 -4.45 -20.07 -2.46
CA ASP A 135 -3.88 -20.82 -3.57
C ASP A 135 -2.46 -20.31 -3.84
N ALA A 136 -1.45 -21.09 -3.46
CA ALA A 136 -0.03 -20.76 -3.56
C ALA A 136 0.76 -21.95 -4.11
N PRO A 137 0.71 -22.19 -5.44
CA PRO A 137 1.34 -23.35 -6.08
C PRO A 137 2.85 -23.43 -5.83
N GLU A 138 3.55 -22.31 -5.70
CA GLU A 138 4.99 -22.28 -5.42
C GLU A 138 5.33 -22.72 -3.99
N ARG A 139 4.31 -22.79 -3.10
CA ARG A 139 4.42 -23.29 -1.72
C ARG A 139 3.77 -24.67 -1.55
N ASP A 140 3.28 -25.27 -2.65
CA ASP A 140 2.53 -26.52 -2.65
C ASP A 140 1.33 -26.43 -1.67
N TRP A 141 0.51 -25.36 -1.84
CA TRP A 141 -0.62 -25.05 -0.98
C TRP A 141 -1.84 -24.64 -1.80
N ASP A 142 -2.99 -25.31 -1.51
CA ASP A 142 -4.28 -25.04 -2.12
C ASP A 142 -5.40 -25.34 -1.09
N ASP A 143 -6.09 -24.29 -0.63
CA ASP A 143 -7.20 -24.42 0.31
C ASP A 143 -8.56 -24.73 -0.36
N PHE A 144 -8.61 -24.74 -1.69
CA PHE A 144 -9.85 -24.87 -2.45
C PHE A 144 -10.05 -26.24 -3.08
N GLY A 145 -8.97 -26.94 -3.41
CA GLY A 145 -9.00 -28.26 -4.04
C GLY A 145 -9.85 -28.26 -5.31
N ASP A 146 -10.60 -29.35 -5.52
CA ASP A 146 -11.51 -29.51 -6.66
C ASP A 146 -12.96 -29.03 -6.37
N MET A 147 -13.20 -28.28 -5.27
CA MET A 147 -14.56 -27.87 -4.89
C MET A 147 -15.10 -26.77 -5.80
N ASP A 148 -16.27 -26.99 -6.42
CA ASP A 148 -16.98 -25.94 -7.13
C ASP A 148 -17.62 -24.95 -6.12
N LEU A 149 -17.12 -23.71 -6.12
CA LEU A 149 -17.54 -22.62 -5.25
C LEU A 149 -18.57 -21.71 -5.89
N THR A 150 -18.99 -21.99 -7.13
CA THR A 150 -19.98 -21.19 -7.84
C THR A 150 -21.29 -21.07 -7.05
N GLY A 151 -21.70 -19.82 -6.77
CA GLY A 151 -22.92 -19.54 -6.01
C GLY A 151 -22.81 -19.72 -4.50
N LYS A 152 -21.65 -20.08 -3.97
CA LYS A 152 -21.43 -20.30 -2.54
C LYS A 152 -20.76 -19.06 -1.89
N ILE A 153 -20.92 -18.93 -0.58
CA ILE A 153 -20.19 -17.97 0.25
C ILE A 153 -19.08 -18.72 0.98
N ILE A 154 -17.85 -18.25 0.85
CA ILE A 154 -16.73 -18.84 1.57
C ILE A 154 -16.45 -18.09 2.87
N LEU A 155 -16.17 -18.83 3.93
CA LEU A 155 -15.60 -18.34 5.18
C LEU A 155 -14.10 -18.65 5.18
N VAL A 156 -13.28 -17.64 5.36
CA VAL A 156 -11.81 -17.78 5.37
C VAL A 156 -11.21 -17.12 6.61
N ILE A 157 -10.09 -17.66 7.08
CA ILE A 157 -9.35 -17.13 8.23
C ILE A 157 -8.44 -15.98 7.74
N VAL A 158 -8.36 -14.91 8.52
CA VAL A 158 -7.40 -13.81 8.26
C VAL A 158 -5.97 -14.26 8.56
N ASN A 159 -4.98 -13.67 7.88
CA ASN A 159 -3.56 -13.98 7.95
C ASN A 159 -3.17 -15.30 7.25
N ASP A 160 -1.95 -15.77 7.45
CA ASP A 160 -1.34 -16.92 6.76
C ASP A 160 -1.56 -18.24 7.52
N PRO A 161 -1.47 -19.38 6.85
CA PRO A 161 -1.63 -20.70 7.50
C PRO A 161 -0.69 -20.97 8.67
N ASP A 162 0.52 -20.41 8.64
CA ASP A 162 1.51 -20.59 9.69
C ASP A 162 1.46 -19.51 10.79
N PHE A 163 0.66 -18.47 10.62
CA PHE A 163 0.51 -17.43 11.64
C PHE A 163 0.04 -18.02 12.99
N GLY A 164 0.84 -17.81 14.03
CA GLY A 164 0.58 -18.34 15.37
C GLY A 164 0.61 -19.87 15.46
N ALA A 165 1.23 -20.56 14.50
CA ALA A 165 1.48 -21.99 14.59
C ALA A 165 2.40 -22.29 15.78
N PRO A 166 2.14 -23.38 16.55
CA PRO A 166 3.04 -23.79 17.61
C PRO A 166 4.43 -24.15 17.08
N GLU A 167 5.46 -23.95 17.91
CA GLU A 167 6.83 -24.37 17.60
C GLU A 167 6.87 -25.86 17.25
N GLY A 168 7.49 -26.20 16.13
CA GLY A 168 7.58 -27.56 15.59
C GLY A 168 6.34 -28.05 14.85
N HIS A 169 5.34 -27.21 14.62
CA HIS A 169 4.21 -27.56 13.78
C HIS A 169 4.65 -27.71 12.31
N PRO A 170 4.12 -28.68 11.53
CA PRO A 170 4.54 -28.89 10.13
C PRO A 170 4.38 -27.68 9.21
N VAL A 171 3.47 -26.75 9.54
CA VAL A 171 3.25 -25.53 8.76
C VAL A 171 4.22 -24.39 9.13
N GLU A 172 4.95 -24.49 10.25
CA GLU A 172 5.81 -23.40 10.74
C GLU A 172 6.81 -22.94 9.69
N GLY A 173 6.81 -21.66 9.37
CA GLY A 173 7.72 -21.02 8.43
C GLY A 173 7.41 -21.26 6.94
N LEU A 174 6.29 -21.89 6.59
CA LEU A 174 5.90 -22.11 5.19
C LEU A 174 5.42 -20.82 4.51
N PHE A 175 4.94 -19.84 5.30
CA PHE A 175 4.46 -18.54 4.85
C PHE A 175 5.20 -17.41 5.56
N ASP A 176 6.54 -17.50 5.59
CA ASP A 176 7.45 -16.53 6.20
C ASP A 176 7.29 -16.37 7.73
N GLY A 177 6.60 -17.32 8.38
CA GLY A 177 6.50 -17.45 9.82
C GLY A 177 5.76 -16.29 10.49
N ARG A 178 6.49 -15.36 11.12
CA ARG A 178 5.86 -14.20 11.78
C ARG A 178 5.46 -13.12 10.78
N ALA A 179 6.14 -12.99 9.64
CA ALA A 179 5.83 -11.98 8.66
C ALA A 179 4.59 -12.39 7.86
N MET A 180 3.61 -11.48 7.73
CA MET A 180 2.47 -11.72 6.86
C MET A 180 2.94 -11.72 5.40
N THR A 181 2.51 -12.72 4.63
CA THR A 181 2.67 -12.74 3.18
C THR A 181 1.51 -12.02 2.48
N TYR A 182 1.56 -11.89 1.15
CA TYR A 182 0.42 -11.40 0.38
C TYR A 182 -0.83 -12.25 0.60
N TYR A 183 -0.66 -13.55 0.70
CA TYR A 183 -1.75 -14.51 0.95
C TYR A 183 -2.48 -14.26 2.27
N GLY A 184 -1.79 -13.74 3.29
CA GLY A 184 -2.40 -13.39 4.58
C GLY A 184 -3.30 -12.15 4.54
N ARG A 185 -3.17 -11.31 3.52
CA ARG A 185 -3.95 -10.08 3.37
C ARG A 185 -5.40 -10.36 3.00
N TRP A 186 -6.33 -9.64 3.65
CA TRP A 186 -7.76 -9.75 3.35
C TRP A 186 -8.10 -9.35 1.90
N VAL A 187 -7.36 -8.40 1.34
CA VAL A 187 -7.53 -7.99 -0.08
C VAL A 187 -7.23 -9.13 -1.04
N TYR A 188 -6.22 -9.97 -0.74
CA TYR A 188 -5.94 -11.18 -1.50
C TYR A 188 -7.14 -12.14 -1.47
N LYS A 189 -7.69 -12.38 -0.26
CA LYS A 189 -8.80 -13.33 -0.08
C LYS A 189 -10.06 -12.91 -0.84
N PHE A 190 -10.29 -11.60 -0.99
CA PHE A 190 -11.39 -11.08 -1.81
C PHE A 190 -11.14 -11.30 -3.30
N ALA A 191 -9.92 -11.04 -3.77
CA ALA A 191 -9.55 -11.27 -5.15
C ALA A 191 -9.58 -12.76 -5.49
N GLU A 192 -8.98 -13.61 -4.66
CA GLU A 192 -8.97 -15.06 -4.83
C GLU A 192 -10.37 -15.66 -4.86
N ALA A 193 -11.26 -15.22 -3.96
CA ALA A 193 -12.65 -15.66 -3.97
C ALA A 193 -13.36 -15.36 -5.30
N ALA A 194 -13.03 -14.25 -5.97
CA ALA A 194 -13.55 -13.93 -7.28
C ALA A 194 -12.96 -14.85 -8.37
N GLU A 195 -11.66 -15.16 -8.31
CA GLU A 195 -11.01 -16.10 -9.22
C GLU A 195 -11.57 -17.51 -9.09
N GLN A 196 -11.91 -17.93 -7.87
CA GLN A 196 -12.57 -19.20 -7.57
C GLN A 196 -14.09 -19.20 -7.92
N GLY A 197 -14.65 -18.08 -8.38
CA GLY A 197 -16.05 -17.96 -8.80
C GLY A 197 -17.06 -17.95 -7.65
N ALA A 198 -16.64 -17.68 -6.42
CA ALA A 198 -17.54 -17.62 -5.27
C ALA A 198 -18.57 -16.48 -5.40
N ALA A 199 -19.76 -16.67 -4.81
CA ALA A 199 -20.78 -15.62 -4.73
C ALA A 199 -20.49 -14.61 -3.61
N GLY A 200 -19.67 -14.98 -2.64
CA GLY A 200 -19.25 -14.08 -1.58
C GLY A 200 -18.09 -14.63 -0.76
N VAL A 201 -17.45 -13.75 -0.04
CA VAL A 201 -16.37 -14.09 0.89
C VAL A 201 -16.53 -13.30 2.18
N LEU A 202 -16.39 -14.00 3.30
CA LEU A 202 -16.39 -13.43 4.64
C LEU A 202 -15.11 -13.84 5.35
N VAL A 203 -14.27 -12.84 5.65
CA VAL A 203 -13.03 -13.06 6.42
C VAL A 203 -13.38 -13.12 7.91
N ILE A 204 -13.03 -14.20 8.56
CA ILE A 204 -13.24 -14.38 10.00
C ILE A 204 -12.22 -13.50 10.73
N HIS A 205 -12.73 -12.51 11.47
CA HIS A 205 -11.88 -11.57 12.20
C HIS A 205 -11.25 -12.23 13.43
N ASP A 206 -9.97 -11.96 13.57
CA ASP A 206 -9.16 -12.24 14.75
C ASP A 206 -8.23 -11.04 14.96
N THR A 207 -8.27 -10.43 16.14
CA THR A 207 -7.51 -9.20 16.41
C THR A 207 -6.00 -9.39 16.24
N ALA A 208 -5.47 -10.56 16.63
CA ALA A 208 -4.04 -10.84 16.48
C ALA A 208 -3.68 -11.08 15.00
N GLY A 209 -4.53 -11.82 14.29
CA GLY A 209 -4.35 -12.14 12.88
C GLY A 209 -4.55 -10.94 11.96
N ALA A 210 -5.53 -10.09 12.24
CA ALA A 210 -5.79 -8.87 11.48
C ALA A 210 -4.77 -7.76 11.77
N GLY A 211 -4.22 -7.73 12.98
CA GLY A 211 -3.33 -6.66 13.46
C GLY A 211 -4.06 -5.43 14.01
N TYR A 212 -5.40 -5.46 14.04
CA TYR A 212 -6.25 -4.38 14.56
C TYR A 212 -7.56 -4.94 15.16
N PRO A 213 -8.21 -4.19 16.09
CA PRO A 213 -9.48 -4.60 16.67
C PRO A 213 -10.65 -4.42 15.68
N TRP A 214 -11.77 -5.10 15.96
CA TRP A 214 -12.99 -5.05 15.14
C TRP A 214 -13.53 -3.62 14.91
N SER A 215 -13.38 -2.74 15.89
CA SER A 215 -13.84 -1.35 15.81
C SER A 215 -13.21 -0.56 14.64
N VAL A 216 -12.01 -0.93 14.18
CA VAL A 216 -11.39 -0.32 12.99
C VAL A 216 -12.23 -0.60 11.76
N LEU A 217 -12.70 -1.83 11.60
CA LEU A 217 -13.57 -2.23 10.48
C LEU A 217 -14.95 -1.55 10.56
N GLU A 218 -15.53 -1.45 11.77
CA GLU A 218 -16.80 -0.76 11.96
C GLU A 218 -16.71 0.70 11.54
N ASN A 219 -15.65 1.40 11.97
CA ASN A 219 -15.45 2.81 11.66
C ASN A 219 -15.24 3.03 10.16
N SER A 220 -14.39 2.23 9.51
CA SER A 220 -14.13 2.35 8.07
C SER A 220 -15.34 2.00 7.21
N SER A 221 -16.22 1.09 7.66
CA SER A 221 -17.41 0.67 6.91
C SER A 221 -18.51 1.74 6.75
N ALA A 222 -18.35 2.90 7.36
CA ALA A 222 -19.26 4.04 7.23
C ALA A 222 -18.91 4.96 6.05
N ALA A 223 -17.67 4.93 5.58
CA ALA A 223 -17.20 5.70 4.43
C ALA A 223 -17.65 5.04 3.11
N PRO A 224 -17.69 5.80 2.00
CA PRO A 224 -17.78 5.20 0.67
C PRO A 224 -16.58 4.31 0.37
N ASP A 225 -16.83 3.20 -0.31
CA ASP A 225 -15.78 2.35 -0.88
C ASP A 225 -15.42 2.84 -2.29
N PHE A 226 -14.14 2.71 -2.65
CA PHE A 226 -13.64 3.03 -3.97
C PHE A 226 -12.94 1.80 -4.58
N ASP A 227 -13.05 1.65 -5.90
CA ASP A 227 -12.23 0.73 -6.68
C ASP A 227 -11.88 1.36 -8.04
N ILE A 228 -10.82 0.90 -8.68
CA ILE A 228 -10.54 1.27 -10.08
C ILE A 228 -11.68 0.79 -10.98
N VAL A 229 -11.98 1.55 -12.04
CA VAL A 229 -12.98 1.11 -13.01
C VAL A 229 -12.47 -0.13 -13.74
N ARG A 230 -13.25 -1.21 -13.66
CA ARG A 230 -12.92 -2.51 -14.26
C ARG A 230 -13.76 -2.77 -15.50
N GLU A 231 -13.19 -3.50 -16.45
CA GLU A 231 -13.92 -3.91 -17.65
C GLU A 231 -14.85 -5.10 -17.37
N ASN A 232 -14.44 -6.01 -16.49
CA ASN A 232 -15.17 -7.22 -16.17
C ASN A 232 -15.38 -7.39 -14.65
N TRP A 233 -16.27 -6.58 -14.08
CA TRP A 233 -16.60 -6.61 -12.66
C TRP A 233 -17.05 -7.99 -12.16
N GLU A 234 -17.75 -8.77 -13.02
CA GLU A 234 -18.29 -10.07 -12.63
C GLU A 234 -17.21 -11.11 -12.37
N ALA A 235 -16.11 -11.04 -13.12
CA ALA A 235 -14.98 -11.95 -12.95
C ALA A 235 -13.94 -11.46 -11.92
N GLU A 236 -13.87 -10.14 -11.71
CA GLU A 236 -12.79 -9.54 -10.90
C GLU A 236 -13.22 -9.22 -9.47
N ARG A 237 -14.54 -9.21 -9.19
CA ARG A 237 -15.08 -8.90 -7.85
C ARG A 237 -16.24 -9.82 -7.52
N VAL A 238 -16.20 -10.40 -6.32
CA VAL A 238 -17.34 -11.16 -5.79
C VAL A 238 -18.58 -10.24 -5.60
N PRO A 239 -19.81 -10.78 -5.69
CA PRO A 239 -21.02 -10.01 -5.36
C PRO A 239 -21.02 -9.46 -3.93
N VAL A 240 -20.53 -10.24 -2.97
CA VAL A 240 -20.46 -9.86 -1.56
C VAL A 240 -19.06 -10.11 -1.02
N GLN A 241 -18.46 -9.09 -0.45
CA GLN A 241 -17.21 -9.22 0.33
C GLN A 241 -17.44 -8.68 1.74
N GLY A 242 -16.66 -9.16 2.70
CA GLY A 242 -16.82 -8.64 4.04
C GLY A 242 -16.07 -9.38 5.13
N TRP A 243 -16.43 -9.02 6.35
CA TRP A 243 -15.86 -9.57 7.57
C TRP A 243 -16.93 -10.11 8.49
N ILE A 244 -16.63 -11.16 9.21
CA ILE A 244 -17.52 -11.74 10.23
C ILE A 244 -16.74 -11.90 11.53
N GLN A 245 -17.34 -11.54 12.65
CA GLN A 245 -16.78 -11.79 13.99
C GLN A 245 -16.58 -13.28 14.24
N SER A 246 -15.52 -13.66 14.96
CA SER A 246 -15.22 -15.06 15.28
C SER A 246 -16.38 -15.78 15.96
N GLU A 247 -17.10 -15.09 16.87
CA GLU A 247 -18.27 -15.64 17.57
C GLU A 247 -19.42 -15.91 16.59
N ALA A 248 -19.70 -14.97 15.69
CA ALA A 248 -20.75 -15.13 14.68
C ALA A 248 -20.42 -16.24 13.67
N ALA A 249 -19.16 -16.36 13.25
CA ALA A 249 -18.67 -17.46 12.43
C ALA A 249 -18.80 -18.82 13.15
N ALA A 250 -18.48 -18.86 14.45
CA ALA A 250 -18.63 -20.07 15.25
C ALA A 250 -20.10 -20.53 15.37
N GLU A 251 -21.08 -19.59 15.43
CA GLU A 251 -22.50 -19.92 15.40
C GLU A 251 -22.91 -20.60 14.08
N LEU A 252 -22.43 -20.10 12.93
CA LEU A 252 -22.67 -20.72 11.62
C LEU A 252 -22.09 -22.13 11.52
N VAL A 253 -20.84 -22.29 11.96
CA VAL A 253 -20.15 -23.59 11.97
C VAL A 253 -20.83 -24.58 12.89
N ALA A 254 -21.24 -24.13 14.08
CA ALA A 254 -21.95 -24.98 15.05
C ALA A 254 -23.35 -25.41 14.55
N ALA A 255 -24.03 -24.59 13.75
CA ALA A 255 -25.30 -24.95 13.13
C ALA A 255 -25.19 -26.16 12.19
N ALA A 256 -24.04 -26.36 11.56
CA ALA A 256 -23.69 -27.55 10.78
C ALA A 256 -23.21 -28.74 11.64
N GLY A 257 -23.18 -28.59 12.97
CA GLY A 257 -22.67 -29.63 13.88
C GLY A 257 -21.12 -29.73 13.94
N LEU A 258 -20.41 -28.69 13.49
CA LEU A 258 -18.96 -28.61 13.43
C LEU A 258 -18.42 -27.67 14.53
N ASP A 259 -17.09 -27.68 14.71
CA ASP A 259 -16.38 -26.82 15.65
C ASP A 259 -15.36 -25.95 14.92
N LEU A 260 -15.45 -24.62 15.04
CA LEU A 260 -14.58 -23.68 14.34
C LEU A 260 -13.11 -23.80 14.76
N ALA A 261 -12.83 -24.11 16.04
CA ALA A 261 -11.46 -24.25 16.50
C ALA A 261 -10.81 -25.52 15.91
N ALA A 262 -11.59 -26.60 15.79
CA ALA A 262 -11.14 -27.82 15.12
C ALA A 262 -10.90 -27.60 13.62
N LEU A 263 -11.78 -26.86 12.95
CA LEU A 263 -11.61 -26.50 11.53
C LEU A 263 -10.38 -25.61 11.31
N ARG A 264 -10.13 -24.65 12.18
CA ARG A 264 -8.92 -23.80 12.13
C ARG A 264 -7.63 -24.62 12.23
N GLU A 265 -7.61 -25.63 13.08
CA GLU A 265 -6.45 -26.51 13.21
C GLU A 265 -6.27 -27.42 12.00
N GLN A 266 -7.38 -27.95 11.42
CA GLN A 266 -7.34 -28.74 10.20
C GLN A 266 -6.83 -27.93 9.01
N ALA A 267 -7.20 -26.64 8.93
CA ALA A 267 -6.76 -25.73 7.87
C ALA A 267 -5.26 -25.43 7.88
N ARG A 268 -4.50 -25.85 8.90
CA ARG A 268 -3.04 -25.76 8.96
C ARG A 268 -2.33 -26.95 8.32
N SER A 269 -2.95 -27.58 7.35
CA SER A 269 -2.39 -28.75 6.66
C SER A 269 -2.47 -28.57 5.14
N ARG A 270 -1.42 -29.00 4.44
CA ARG A 270 -1.47 -29.11 2.97
C ARG A 270 -2.52 -30.09 2.46
N ASP A 271 -2.92 -31.02 3.31
CA ASP A 271 -3.97 -32.01 2.99
C ASP A 271 -5.36 -31.47 3.38
N PHE A 272 -5.50 -30.18 3.65
CA PHE A 272 -6.78 -29.57 3.96
C PHE A 272 -7.68 -29.58 2.72
N GLU A 273 -8.93 -29.96 2.91
CA GLU A 273 -9.98 -29.86 1.91
C GLU A 273 -11.08 -28.92 2.42
N PRO A 274 -11.65 -28.04 1.58
CA PRO A 274 -12.71 -27.14 2.01
C PRO A 274 -13.93 -27.89 2.52
N VAL A 275 -14.59 -27.36 3.54
CA VAL A 275 -15.66 -28.02 4.28
C VAL A 275 -16.97 -27.28 4.06
N GLU A 276 -17.93 -27.89 3.35
CA GLU A 276 -19.29 -27.35 3.25
C GLU A 276 -20.00 -27.46 4.61
N LEU A 277 -20.62 -26.36 5.06
CA LEU A 277 -21.46 -26.33 6.24
C LEU A 277 -22.84 -26.93 5.89
N GLU A 278 -22.95 -28.25 5.91
CA GLU A 278 -24.09 -29.01 5.41
C GLU A 278 -25.44 -28.47 5.91
N GLY A 279 -26.29 -28.03 4.97
CA GLY A 279 -27.61 -27.50 5.24
C GLY A 279 -27.64 -26.10 5.85
N VAL A 280 -26.48 -25.42 5.97
CA VAL A 280 -26.41 -24.02 6.37
C VAL A 280 -26.35 -23.14 5.13
N THR A 281 -27.26 -22.16 5.07
CA THR A 281 -27.30 -21.16 4.00
C THR A 281 -27.29 -19.77 4.59
N LEU A 282 -26.80 -18.80 3.80
CA LEU A 282 -26.78 -17.39 4.15
C LEU A 282 -27.49 -16.58 3.07
N SER A 283 -28.44 -15.73 3.49
CA SER A 283 -29.11 -14.78 2.62
C SER A 283 -28.67 -13.36 2.99
N ILE A 284 -28.25 -12.57 1.99
CA ILE A 284 -27.74 -11.21 2.16
C ILE A 284 -28.44 -10.31 1.15
N ASP A 285 -29.03 -9.21 1.65
CA ASP A 285 -29.74 -8.25 0.81
C ASP A 285 -29.51 -6.83 1.30
N PHE A 286 -28.94 -5.96 0.45
CA PHE A 286 -28.76 -4.54 0.72
C PHE A 286 -28.77 -3.69 -0.54
N GLY A 287 -29.19 -2.43 -0.39
CA GLY A 287 -29.09 -1.43 -1.43
C GLY A 287 -27.77 -0.68 -1.37
N GLN A 288 -27.33 -0.17 -2.50
CA GLN A 288 -26.20 0.77 -2.56
C GLN A 288 -26.41 1.82 -3.63
N THR A 289 -25.73 2.96 -3.47
CA THR A 289 -25.53 3.94 -4.52
C THR A 289 -24.16 3.69 -5.14
N PHE A 290 -24.02 4.06 -6.42
CA PHE A 290 -22.72 4.03 -7.09
C PHE A 290 -22.64 5.16 -8.11
N ASP A 291 -21.46 5.67 -8.32
CA ASP A 291 -21.13 6.63 -9.37
C ASP A 291 -19.68 6.46 -9.83
N ARG A 292 -19.37 7.08 -10.96
CA ARG A 292 -17.99 7.21 -11.43
C ARG A 292 -17.47 8.56 -11.03
N VAL A 293 -16.29 8.57 -10.47
CA VAL A 293 -15.52 9.77 -10.14
C VAL A 293 -14.14 9.66 -10.77
N GLU A 294 -13.45 10.76 -10.87
CA GLU A 294 -12.08 10.79 -11.38
C GLU A 294 -11.19 11.46 -10.34
N THR A 295 -10.00 10.94 -10.20
CA THR A 295 -8.88 11.53 -9.49
C THR A 295 -7.63 11.45 -10.36
N ARG A 296 -6.45 11.81 -9.88
CA ARG A 296 -5.25 11.83 -10.71
C ARG A 296 -3.95 11.59 -9.94
N ASN A 297 -3.09 10.76 -10.49
CA ASN A 297 -1.68 10.73 -10.11
C ASN A 297 -0.98 11.97 -10.69
N VAL A 298 0.04 12.50 -9.98
CA VAL A 298 0.91 13.56 -10.53
C VAL A 298 2.25 12.95 -10.91
N VAL A 299 2.66 13.18 -12.16
CA VAL A 299 3.79 12.48 -12.80
C VAL A 299 4.76 13.46 -13.42
N ALA A 300 6.00 13.42 -12.97
CA ALA A 300 7.09 14.18 -13.56
C ALA A 300 8.26 13.29 -13.96
N VAL A 301 9.00 13.66 -14.97
CA VAL A 301 10.15 12.92 -15.47
C VAL A 301 11.39 13.81 -15.58
N LEU A 302 12.50 13.33 -15.09
CA LEU A 302 13.83 13.80 -15.42
C LEU A 302 14.43 12.80 -16.43
N PRO A 303 14.48 13.10 -17.74
CA PRO A 303 14.98 12.16 -18.74
C PRO A 303 16.44 11.82 -18.53
N GLY A 304 16.78 10.56 -18.70
CA GLY A 304 18.17 10.10 -18.69
C GLY A 304 18.94 10.53 -19.94
N ASP A 305 20.26 10.62 -19.80
CA ASP A 305 21.14 11.06 -20.88
C ASP A 305 21.45 9.95 -21.89
N THR A 306 21.67 8.72 -21.43
CA THR A 306 22.11 7.59 -22.26
C THR A 306 21.11 6.44 -22.34
N HIS A 307 20.27 6.26 -21.33
CA HIS A 307 19.26 5.21 -21.23
C HIS A 307 17.89 5.77 -20.82
N PRO A 308 17.31 6.71 -21.63
CA PRO A 308 16.09 7.42 -21.25
C PRO A 308 14.85 6.52 -21.15
N ASP A 309 14.87 5.33 -21.72
CA ASP A 309 13.76 4.37 -21.69
C ASP A 309 13.77 3.48 -20.43
N GLU A 310 14.90 3.44 -19.69
CA GLU A 310 15.00 2.77 -18.41
C GLU A 310 14.67 3.74 -17.28
N THR A 311 13.83 3.34 -16.34
CA THR A 311 13.26 4.28 -15.36
C THR A 311 13.42 3.79 -13.93
N VAL A 312 13.91 4.66 -13.04
CA VAL A 312 13.79 4.50 -11.58
C VAL A 312 12.62 5.39 -11.13
N ILE A 313 11.68 4.82 -10.38
CA ILE A 313 10.51 5.53 -9.86
C ILE A 313 10.75 5.89 -8.39
N TYR A 314 10.51 7.15 -8.04
CA TYR A 314 10.27 7.60 -6.68
C TYR A 314 8.78 7.84 -6.50
N GLY A 315 8.19 7.31 -5.43
CA GLY A 315 6.76 7.41 -5.17
C GLY A 315 6.44 7.87 -3.75
N ALA A 316 5.35 8.65 -3.62
CA ALA A 316 4.69 8.98 -2.37
C ALA A 316 3.22 9.28 -2.68
N HIS A 317 2.27 8.92 -1.81
CA HIS A 317 0.89 9.31 -2.05
C HIS A 317 0.63 10.75 -1.58
N TRP A 318 -0.23 11.43 -2.33
CA TRP A 318 -0.57 12.82 -2.01
C TRP A 318 -1.88 12.97 -1.24
N ASP A 319 -2.74 11.95 -1.27
CA ASP A 319 -4.03 11.96 -0.61
C ASP A 319 -3.92 11.72 0.91
N ALA A 320 -4.96 12.12 1.61
CA ALA A 320 -5.32 11.72 2.95
C ALA A 320 -6.85 11.61 3.00
N TYR A 321 -7.45 11.51 4.18
CA TYR A 321 -8.89 11.20 4.31
C TYR A 321 -9.85 12.36 3.98
N GLY A 322 -9.33 13.55 3.67
CA GLY A 322 -10.17 14.70 3.39
C GLY A 322 -10.92 15.20 4.63
N ARG A 323 -12.23 15.41 4.47
CA ARG A 323 -13.12 15.77 5.59
C ARG A 323 -13.88 14.54 6.06
N GLY A 324 -13.86 14.31 7.36
CA GLY A 324 -14.46 13.14 7.97
C GLY A 324 -15.26 13.43 9.23
N THR A 325 -15.32 12.47 10.14
CA THR A 325 -15.98 12.63 11.43
C THR A 325 -15.18 13.58 12.30
N PRO A 326 -15.80 14.66 12.84
CA PRO A 326 -15.10 15.59 13.73
C PRO A 326 -14.58 14.89 14.99
N ASP A 327 -13.39 15.27 15.42
CA ASP A 327 -12.83 14.85 16.69
C ASP A 327 -13.51 15.53 17.90
N ALA A 328 -12.98 15.30 19.10
CA ALA A 328 -13.51 15.90 20.35
C ALA A 328 -13.37 17.44 20.40
N THR A 329 -12.52 18.05 19.57
CA THR A 329 -12.36 19.52 19.46
C THR A 329 -13.30 20.13 18.43
N GLY A 330 -13.89 19.29 17.59
CA GLY A 330 -14.76 19.69 16.48
C GLY A 330 -14.02 19.82 15.15
N ASP A 331 -12.77 19.38 15.09
CA ASP A 331 -11.97 19.33 13.88
C ASP A 331 -12.38 18.15 13.01
N ASP A 332 -12.77 18.42 11.75
CA ASP A 332 -13.23 17.46 10.76
C ASP A 332 -12.25 17.27 9.59
N ILE A 333 -11.09 17.95 9.61
CA ILE A 333 -10.09 17.87 8.54
C ILE A 333 -9.00 16.88 8.93
N TYR A 334 -8.80 15.87 8.11
CA TYR A 334 -7.73 14.89 8.26
C TYR A 334 -6.51 15.37 7.47
N ASN A 335 -5.70 16.22 8.08
CA ASN A 335 -4.61 16.94 7.40
C ASN A 335 -3.49 16.03 6.92
N GLY A 336 -3.30 14.85 7.53
CA GLY A 336 -2.33 13.87 7.08
C GLY A 336 -0.93 14.48 6.95
N ALA A 337 -0.46 15.14 8.02
CA ALA A 337 0.79 15.88 7.96
C ALA A 337 1.99 14.94 7.85
N VAL A 338 2.05 13.90 8.68
CA VAL A 338 3.03 12.83 8.56
C VAL A 338 2.63 11.88 7.44
N ASP A 339 1.35 11.52 7.40
CA ASP A 339 0.78 10.57 6.43
C ASP A 339 -0.12 11.30 5.41
N ASN A 340 0.36 11.72 4.22
CA ASN A 340 1.73 11.58 3.76
C ASN A 340 2.23 12.90 3.12
N ALA A 341 1.91 14.07 3.73
CA ALA A 341 2.47 15.34 3.27
C ALA A 341 4.00 15.35 3.36
N THR A 342 4.59 14.64 4.34
CA THR A 342 6.04 14.51 4.48
C THR A 342 6.66 13.73 3.32
N GLY A 343 6.04 12.63 2.87
CA GLY A 343 6.52 11.85 1.73
C GLY A 343 6.47 12.64 0.43
N VAL A 344 5.39 13.41 0.20
CA VAL A 344 5.29 14.32 -0.95
C VAL A 344 6.33 15.42 -0.89
N ALA A 345 6.58 16.01 0.28
CA ALA A 345 7.66 16.97 0.47
C ALA A 345 9.02 16.35 0.13
N GLY A 346 9.25 15.11 0.56
CA GLY A 346 10.43 14.33 0.20
C GLY A 346 10.57 14.08 -1.30
N LEU A 347 9.46 13.76 -1.96
CA LEU A 347 9.41 13.56 -3.41
C LEU A 347 9.81 14.84 -4.17
N ILE A 348 9.27 15.99 -3.77
CA ILE A 348 9.59 17.30 -4.37
C ILE A 348 11.07 17.65 -4.15
N GLU A 349 11.59 17.41 -2.94
CA GLU A 349 12.96 17.75 -2.61
C GLU A 349 13.99 16.83 -3.30
N LEU A 350 13.70 15.54 -3.42
CA LEU A 350 14.48 14.60 -4.24
C LEU A 350 14.49 15.03 -5.71
N ALA A 351 13.32 15.40 -6.24
CA ALA A 351 13.21 15.92 -7.60
C ALA A 351 14.10 17.16 -7.82
N ARG A 352 14.16 18.06 -6.83
CA ARG A 352 15.05 19.24 -6.87
C ARG A 352 16.51 18.83 -6.90
N VAL A 353 16.95 17.97 -5.98
CA VAL A 353 18.35 17.56 -5.88
C VAL A 353 18.84 16.91 -7.17
N PHE A 354 18.01 16.05 -7.78
CA PHE A 354 18.32 15.43 -9.07
C PHE A 354 18.29 16.41 -10.23
N ALA A 355 17.34 17.35 -10.25
CA ALA A 355 17.23 18.35 -11.31
C ALA A 355 18.40 19.37 -11.33
N GLU A 356 18.91 19.71 -10.15
CA GLU A 356 20.06 20.60 -9.97
C GLU A 356 21.39 19.88 -10.14
N GLY A 357 21.40 18.51 -10.12
CA GLY A 357 22.57 17.66 -10.28
C GLY A 357 23.03 17.41 -11.71
N ASP A 358 24.02 16.54 -11.82
CA ASP A 358 24.41 16.00 -13.11
C ASP A 358 23.28 15.12 -13.67
N ARG A 359 23.02 15.21 -14.96
CA ARG A 359 21.98 14.41 -15.62
C ARG A 359 22.31 12.93 -15.47
N PRO A 360 21.41 12.10 -14.89
CA PRO A 360 21.65 10.68 -14.75
C PRO A 360 21.61 9.95 -16.10
N GLU A 361 22.17 8.76 -16.18
CA GLU A 361 22.13 7.93 -17.38
C GLU A 361 20.74 7.40 -17.70
N ARG A 362 19.99 6.93 -16.66
CA ARG A 362 18.61 6.47 -16.73
C ARG A 362 17.64 7.58 -16.34
N SER A 363 16.41 7.50 -16.82
CA SER A 363 15.36 8.42 -16.42
C SER A 363 14.96 8.22 -14.96
N LEU A 364 14.59 9.32 -14.30
CA LEU A 364 13.92 9.31 -13.01
C LEU A 364 12.47 9.75 -13.22
N MET A 365 11.54 9.03 -12.61
CA MET A 365 10.11 9.37 -12.59
C MET A 365 9.69 9.65 -11.16
N PHE A 366 9.07 10.79 -10.94
CA PHE A 366 8.54 11.21 -9.65
C PHE A 366 7.02 11.10 -9.70
N MET A 367 6.47 10.22 -8.85
CA MET A 367 5.06 9.86 -8.83
C MET A 367 4.43 10.27 -7.50
N ALA A 368 3.50 11.22 -7.54
CA ALA A 368 2.62 11.44 -6.41
C ALA A 368 1.31 10.68 -6.67
N TRP A 369 1.12 9.59 -5.94
CA TRP A 369 -0.01 8.68 -6.11
C TRP A 369 -1.28 9.25 -5.51
N THR A 370 -2.44 8.89 -6.08
CA THR A 370 -3.76 9.21 -5.55
C THR A 370 -4.42 8.00 -4.93
N ALA A 371 -5.34 8.25 -4.00
CA ALA A 371 -6.21 7.24 -3.42
C ALA A 371 -5.46 6.02 -2.86
N GLU A 372 -4.31 6.25 -2.23
CA GLU A 372 -3.58 5.26 -1.45
C GLU A 372 -4.43 4.80 -0.27
N GLU A 373 -5.00 5.75 0.47
CA GLU A 373 -5.84 5.56 1.64
C GLU A 373 -7.14 4.80 1.32
N ALA A 374 -7.55 4.82 0.05
CA ALA A 374 -8.69 4.06 -0.45
C ALA A 374 -8.32 2.66 -0.99
N GLY A 375 -7.06 2.24 -0.84
CA GLY A 375 -6.58 0.92 -1.24
C GLY A 375 -5.59 0.92 -2.40
N LEU A 376 -4.63 1.84 -2.42
CA LEU A 376 -3.53 1.91 -3.39
C LEU A 376 -3.99 2.14 -4.84
N LEU A 377 -5.18 2.78 -5.02
CA LEU A 377 -5.89 2.75 -6.30
C LEU A 377 -5.14 3.46 -7.43
N GLY A 378 -4.44 4.57 -7.12
CA GLY A 378 -3.61 5.27 -8.10
C GLY A 378 -2.44 4.41 -8.59
N ALA A 379 -1.79 3.69 -7.69
CA ALA A 379 -0.71 2.77 -8.02
C ALA A 379 -1.23 1.52 -8.76
N TYR A 380 -2.39 0.96 -8.38
CA TYR A 380 -3.04 -0.12 -9.13
C TYR A 380 -3.42 0.31 -10.53
N HIS A 381 -3.97 1.52 -10.69
CA HIS A 381 -4.30 2.05 -12.01
C HIS A 381 -3.04 2.17 -12.88
N TYR A 382 -1.96 2.73 -12.34
CA TYR A 382 -0.69 2.82 -13.06
C TYR A 382 -0.11 1.43 -13.40
N ALA A 383 -0.16 0.48 -12.49
CA ALA A 383 0.31 -0.89 -12.74
C ALA A 383 -0.48 -1.61 -13.85
N ALA A 384 -1.76 -1.27 -14.02
CA ALA A 384 -2.61 -1.78 -15.10
C ALA A 384 -2.46 -0.97 -16.40
N ASN A 385 -2.22 0.35 -16.31
CA ASN A 385 -2.11 1.29 -17.42
C ASN A 385 -0.81 2.11 -17.32
N PRO A 386 0.36 1.47 -17.45
CA PRO A 386 1.62 2.14 -17.18
C PRO A 386 1.96 3.15 -18.28
N LEU A 387 2.38 4.35 -17.85
CA LEU A 387 2.84 5.41 -18.77
C LEU A 387 4.21 5.10 -19.39
N ARG A 388 4.97 4.21 -18.75
CA ARG A 388 6.22 3.62 -19.27
C ARG A 388 6.19 2.11 -19.03
N PRO A 389 6.80 1.28 -19.91
CA PRO A 389 6.78 -0.17 -19.74
C PRO A 389 7.33 -0.60 -18.38
N LEU A 390 6.60 -1.44 -17.65
CA LEU A 390 7.04 -1.89 -16.32
C LEU A 390 8.27 -2.82 -16.39
N GLU A 391 8.45 -3.52 -17.51
CA GLU A 391 9.66 -4.30 -17.76
C GLU A 391 10.93 -3.44 -17.83
N SER A 392 10.83 -2.18 -18.28
CA SER A 392 11.95 -1.22 -18.28
C SER A 392 12.03 -0.36 -17.02
N THR A 393 11.13 -0.60 -16.04
CA THR A 393 11.24 0.00 -14.72
C THR A 393 12.29 -0.75 -13.90
N VAL A 394 13.34 -0.03 -13.53
CA VAL A 394 14.51 -0.57 -12.82
C VAL A 394 14.15 -0.92 -11.37
N ALA A 395 13.56 0.04 -10.66
CA ALA A 395 13.12 -0.08 -9.29
C ALA A 395 12.06 0.98 -8.96
N ASN A 396 11.31 0.74 -7.87
CA ASN A 396 10.45 1.72 -7.21
C ASN A 396 10.97 1.98 -5.80
N ILE A 397 11.24 3.25 -5.47
CA ILE A 397 11.64 3.71 -4.14
C ILE A 397 10.43 4.45 -3.55
N ASN A 398 9.82 3.86 -2.53
CA ASN A 398 8.60 4.36 -1.91
C ASN A 398 8.89 5.17 -0.65
N MET A 399 8.16 6.27 -0.48
CA MET A 399 8.23 7.14 0.68
C MET A 399 6.83 7.32 1.24
N ASP A 400 6.67 6.88 2.47
CA ASP A 400 5.40 6.94 3.17
C ASP A 400 5.66 7.18 4.66
N SER A 401 5.12 8.30 5.17
CA SER A 401 5.22 8.69 6.58
C SER A 401 6.67 8.94 7.07
N LEU A 402 7.29 10.01 6.59
CA LEU A 402 8.59 10.46 7.09
C LEU A 402 8.41 11.26 8.39
N LEU A 403 8.90 10.74 9.53
CA LEU A 403 8.73 11.40 10.82
C LEU A 403 9.61 12.65 10.98
N PRO A 404 9.04 13.75 11.49
CA PRO A 404 9.82 14.92 11.89
C PRO A 404 10.72 14.60 13.10
N GLY A 405 11.80 15.34 13.25
CA GLY A 405 12.71 15.26 14.39
C GLY A 405 14.16 15.59 14.04
N THR A 406 14.94 15.84 15.08
CA THR A 406 16.38 16.11 14.98
C THR A 406 17.23 14.85 15.09
N GLU A 407 16.76 13.85 15.85
CA GLU A 407 17.48 12.62 16.12
C GLU A 407 17.19 11.58 15.06
N THR A 408 18.23 11.03 14.47
CA THR A 408 18.14 9.92 13.52
C THR A 408 18.55 8.65 14.22
N PRO A 409 17.68 7.63 14.27
CA PRO A 409 18.06 6.32 14.78
C PRO A 409 19.29 5.76 14.03
N PRO A 410 20.15 5.00 14.70
CA PRO A 410 21.27 4.33 14.04
C PRO A 410 20.80 3.26 13.05
N GLU A 411 19.57 2.81 13.16
CA GLU A 411 18.94 1.84 12.26
C GLU A 411 18.03 2.54 11.25
N VAL A 412 18.01 2.01 10.03
CA VAL A 412 17.01 2.29 8.99
C VAL A 412 16.10 1.07 8.90
N VAL A 413 14.83 1.25 9.17
CA VAL A 413 13.87 0.16 9.06
C VAL A 413 13.52 -0.05 7.58
N VAL A 414 13.61 -1.31 7.14
CA VAL A 414 13.21 -1.71 5.78
C VAL A 414 11.97 -2.58 5.89
N ILE A 415 10.88 -2.08 5.33
CA ILE A 415 9.62 -2.82 5.22
C ILE A 415 9.77 -3.82 4.07
N GLY A 416 9.74 -5.11 4.39
CA GLY A 416 10.03 -6.17 3.43
C GLY A 416 11.52 -6.51 3.27
N LEU A 417 12.34 -6.25 4.29
CA LEU A 417 13.75 -6.65 4.32
C LEU A 417 13.92 -8.14 3.96
N GLY A 418 14.82 -8.41 3.03
CA GLY A 418 15.09 -9.76 2.53
C GLY A 418 14.34 -10.10 1.23
N LYS A 419 13.42 -9.25 0.76
CA LYS A 419 12.66 -9.52 -0.48
C LYS A 419 13.42 -9.18 -1.75
N SER A 420 14.27 -8.17 -1.75
CA SER A 420 14.98 -7.75 -2.97
C SER A 420 16.45 -7.40 -2.74
N SER A 421 17.23 -7.40 -3.82
CA SER A 421 18.65 -6.98 -3.80
C SER A 421 18.86 -5.47 -3.54
N LEU A 422 17.79 -4.68 -3.48
CA LEU A 422 17.85 -3.26 -3.10
C LEU A 422 18.25 -3.09 -1.63
N ASP A 423 17.99 -4.10 -0.80
CA ASP A 423 18.38 -4.09 0.60
C ASP A 423 19.91 -4.04 0.76
N GLU A 424 20.64 -4.78 -0.07
CA GLU A 424 22.11 -4.79 -0.06
C GLU A 424 22.65 -3.41 -0.45
N LEU A 425 22.09 -2.80 -1.48
CA LEU A 425 22.49 -1.46 -1.93
C LEU A 425 22.21 -0.39 -0.85
N LEU A 426 21.06 -0.47 -0.19
CA LEU A 426 20.75 0.43 0.93
C LEU A 426 21.71 0.20 2.10
N ALA A 427 22.05 -1.06 2.43
CA ALA A 427 22.97 -1.39 3.51
C ALA A 427 24.38 -0.83 3.28
N GLU A 428 24.86 -0.85 2.04
CA GLU A 428 26.15 -0.25 1.66
C GLU A 428 26.15 1.25 1.95
N HIS A 429 25.15 2.01 1.47
CA HIS A 429 25.05 3.45 1.73
C HIS A 429 24.81 3.78 3.21
N ALA A 430 24.01 2.98 3.92
CA ALA A 430 23.79 3.16 5.35
C ALA A 430 25.11 3.01 6.14
N ALA A 431 25.96 2.03 5.77
CA ALA A 431 27.24 1.82 6.42
C ALA A 431 28.22 3.01 6.25
N GLU A 432 28.19 3.70 5.10
CA GLU A 432 29.02 4.89 4.84
C GLU A 432 28.73 6.03 5.84
N VAL A 433 27.49 6.10 6.34
CA VAL A 433 27.06 7.10 7.32
C VAL A 433 26.91 6.52 8.74
N ASN A 434 27.53 5.35 9.00
CA ASN A 434 27.49 4.62 10.28
C ASN A 434 26.08 4.25 10.74
N ARG A 435 25.20 3.91 9.80
CA ARG A 435 23.88 3.36 10.07
C ARG A 435 23.80 1.88 9.64
N THR A 436 22.80 1.17 10.11
CA THR A 436 22.53 -0.22 9.75
C THR A 436 21.08 -0.36 9.34
N ILE A 437 20.77 -1.35 8.52
CA ILE A 437 19.38 -1.68 8.18
C ILE A 437 18.79 -2.62 9.22
N LEU A 438 17.49 -2.49 9.48
CA LEU A 438 16.73 -3.30 10.43
C LEU A 438 15.43 -3.75 9.77
N ALA A 439 15.01 -4.99 10.05
CA ALA A 439 13.72 -5.48 9.61
C ALA A 439 12.55 -4.77 10.31
N ASP A 440 11.39 -4.77 9.66
CA ASP A 440 10.14 -4.31 10.25
C ASP A 440 9.91 -4.95 11.62
N PRO A 441 9.73 -4.17 12.70
CA PRO A 441 9.46 -4.69 14.03
C PRO A 441 8.08 -5.35 14.17
N ALA A 442 7.15 -5.05 13.24
CA ALA A 442 5.79 -5.57 13.23
C ALA A 442 5.42 -6.25 11.89
N PRO A 443 6.22 -7.21 11.38
CA PRO A 443 6.05 -7.77 10.05
C PRO A 443 4.71 -8.53 9.88
N GLN A 444 4.10 -8.97 11.00
CA GLN A 444 2.77 -9.58 11.00
C GLN A 444 1.63 -8.62 10.64
N ALA A 445 1.87 -7.32 10.63
CA ALA A 445 0.90 -6.33 10.17
C ALA A 445 0.84 -6.22 8.64
N GLY A 446 1.76 -6.87 7.92
CA GLY A 446 1.79 -6.88 6.46
C GLY A 446 2.08 -5.52 5.84
N GLY A 447 2.90 -4.68 6.49
CA GLY A 447 3.20 -3.31 6.05
C GLY A 447 3.70 -3.22 4.61
N PHE A 448 4.44 -4.24 4.13
CA PHE A 448 4.91 -4.29 2.75
C PHE A 448 3.78 -4.25 1.70
N TYR A 449 2.59 -4.75 2.03
CA TYR A 449 1.44 -4.84 1.12
C TYR A 449 0.44 -3.69 1.32
N ARG A 450 0.85 -2.60 2.01
CA ARG A 450 -0.04 -1.52 2.44
C ARG A 450 0.39 -0.14 1.95
N SER A 451 1.31 -0.06 0.98
CA SER A 451 1.71 1.20 0.37
C SER A 451 1.96 1.04 -1.13
N ASP A 452 2.07 2.12 -1.87
CA ASP A 452 2.00 2.23 -3.33
C ASP A 452 3.06 1.48 -4.13
N HIS A 453 4.14 1.01 -3.51
CA HIS A 453 5.12 0.15 -4.17
C HIS A 453 4.55 -1.24 -4.49
N PHE A 454 3.56 -1.68 -3.73
CA PHE A 454 3.07 -3.05 -3.81
C PHE A 454 2.39 -3.37 -5.15
N PRO A 455 1.49 -2.55 -5.73
CA PRO A 455 0.92 -2.83 -7.05
C PRO A 455 1.97 -2.99 -8.16
N LEU A 456 3.10 -2.26 -8.06
CA LEU A 456 4.21 -2.39 -8.99
C LEU A 456 5.01 -3.68 -8.71
N ALA A 457 5.17 -4.06 -7.44
CA ALA A 457 5.80 -5.32 -7.05
C ALA A 457 5.04 -6.54 -7.63
N LEU A 458 3.70 -6.54 -7.61
CA LEU A 458 2.87 -7.56 -8.25
C LEU A 458 3.14 -7.69 -9.76
N ARG A 459 3.64 -6.63 -10.41
CA ARG A 459 4.05 -6.63 -11.81
C ARG A 459 5.55 -6.89 -12.00
N GLY A 460 6.22 -7.31 -10.92
CA GLY A 460 7.62 -7.72 -10.90
C GLY A 460 8.64 -6.60 -10.71
N VAL A 461 8.25 -5.34 -10.52
CA VAL A 461 9.18 -4.22 -10.28
C VAL A 461 9.76 -4.33 -8.88
N PRO A 462 11.10 -4.46 -8.70
CA PRO A 462 11.71 -4.47 -7.38
C PRO A 462 11.45 -3.16 -6.64
N ALA A 463 11.10 -3.27 -5.36
CA ALA A 463 10.73 -2.12 -4.56
C ALA A 463 11.59 -2.00 -3.30
N LEU A 464 11.84 -0.76 -2.90
CA LEU A 464 12.45 -0.38 -1.63
C LEU A 464 11.48 0.52 -0.86
N PHE A 465 11.11 0.11 0.32
CA PHE A 465 10.35 0.91 1.26
C PHE A 465 11.14 0.98 2.58
N ALA A 466 11.82 2.09 2.79
CA ALA A 466 12.72 2.28 3.92
C ALA A 466 12.51 3.66 4.55
N ALA A 467 12.25 3.66 5.86
CA ALA A 467 12.13 4.86 6.67
C ALA A 467 12.56 4.59 8.10
N ALA A 468 13.17 5.58 8.76
CA ALA A 468 13.60 5.42 10.14
C ALA A 468 12.47 5.59 11.16
N GLY A 469 11.31 6.06 10.75
CA GLY A 469 10.41 6.70 11.70
C GLY A 469 9.10 6.02 11.99
N PHE A 470 8.38 5.56 11.00
CA PHE A 470 6.95 5.19 11.12
C PHE A 470 6.67 3.88 11.87
N THR A 471 7.64 3.05 12.05
CA THR A 471 7.45 1.62 12.44
C THR A 471 7.17 1.34 13.90
N GLY A 472 6.92 2.35 14.74
CA GLY A 472 6.77 2.16 16.18
C GLY A 472 8.07 1.75 16.89
N SER A 473 9.22 1.88 16.23
CA SER A 473 10.54 1.54 16.80
C SER A 473 11.07 2.58 17.77
N THR A 474 10.60 3.83 17.69
CA THR A 474 10.99 4.92 18.58
C THR A 474 9.80 5.40 19.42
N PRO A 475 10.01 6.06 20.57
CA PRO A 475 8.92 6.67 21.33
C PRO A 475 8.08 7.66 20.52
N ALA A 476 8.69 8.42 19.62
CA ALA A 476 7.98 9.36 18.75
C ALA A 476 7.08 8.65 17.73
N SER A 477 7.56 7.57 17.11
CA SER A 477 6.75 6.77 16.19
C SER A 477 5.63 6.01 16.90
N GLN A 478 5.87 5.54 18.13
CA GLN A 478 4.83 4.93 18.96
C GLN A 478 3.72 5.91 19.30
N ASP A 479 4.08 7.13 19.71
CA ASP A 479 3.11 8.19 20.00
C ASP A 479 2.29 8.54 18.75
N TYR A 480 2.95 8.70 17.61
CA TYR A 480 2.29 8.97 16.35
C TYR A 480 1.26 7.90 15.99
N VAL A 481 1.68 6.62 15.95
CA VAL A 481 0.79 5.49 15.59
C VAL A 481 -0.40 5.37 16.55
N GLN A 482 -0.20 5.64 17.85
CA GLN A 482 -1.26 5.50 18.85
C GLN A 482 -2.25 6.66 18.88
N ASN A 483 -1.81 7.89 18.57
CA ASN A 483 -2.55 9.09 18.89
C ASN A 483 -2.88 10.00 17.70
N ARG A 484 -2.20 9.81 16.55
CA ARG A 484 -2.29 10.72 15.41
C ARG A 484 -2.57 10.04 14.07
N TYR A 485 -2.05 8.85 13.86
CA TYR A 485 -2.18 8.10 12.60
C TYR A 485 -3.67 7.91 12.23
N HIS A 486 -4.05 8.39 11.04
CA HIS A 486 -5.43 8.39 10.53
C HIS A 486 -6.42 9.16 11.43
N GLN A 487 -5.96 10.24 12.07
CA GLN A 487 -6.77 11.11 12.92
C GLN A 487 -6.66 12.57 12.46
N PRO A 488 -7.67 13.42 12.78
CA PRO A 488 -7.54 14.87 12.55
C PRO A 488 -6.31 15.46 13.22
N SER A 489 -5.85 14.88 14.34
CA SER A 489 -4.64 15.30 15.07
C SER A 489 -3.32 15.05 14.33
N ASP A 490 -3.33 14.45 13.13
CA ASP A 490 -2.13 14.40 12.27
C ASP A 490 -1.93 15.73 11.55
N GLU A 491 -1.61 16.75 12.33
CA GLU A 491 -1.36 18.12 11.90
C GLU A 491 0.13 18.47 11.96
N TRP A 492 0.52 19.43 11.13
CA TRP A 492 1.84 20.06 11.22
C TRP A 492 1.96 20.92 12.49
N ASP A 493 3.13 20.86 13.13
CA ASP A 493 3.44 21.64 14.33
C ASP A 493 4.65 22.55 14.10
N GLU A 494 4.58 23.80 14.60
CA GLU A 494 5.65 24.81 14.43
C GLU A 494 6.99 24.43 15.04
N THR A 495 7.02 23.43 15.93
CA THR A 495 8.22 22.93 16.56
C THR A 495 8.93 21.84 15.73
N TRP A 496 8.32 21.44 14.62
CA TRP A 496 8.89 20.38 13.78
C TRP A 496 10.17 20.82 13.11
N THR A 497 11.11 19.89 13.09
CA THR A 497 12.31 19.93 12.27
C THR A 497 12.33 18.67 11.40
N MET A 498 12.96 18.75 10.24
CA MET A 498 12.97 17.64 9.26
C MET A 498 14.37 17.05 9.05
N GLU A 499 15.30 17.24 9.97
CA GLU A 499 16.67 16.75 9.84
C GLU A 499 16.75 15.22 9.81
N ALA A 500 15.90 14.52 10.57
CA ALA A 500 15.84 13.07 10.54
C ALA A 500 15.35 12.56 9.18
N ALA A 501 14.25 13.12 8.68
CA ALA A 501 13.71 12.81 7.35
C ALA A 501 14.72 13.14 6.23
N ALA A 502 15.43 14.27 6.32
CA ALA A 502 16.43 14.66 5.35
C ALA A 502 17.59 13.65 5.26
N ARG A 503 18.00 13.07 6.40
CA ARG A 503 19.05 12.02 6.41
C ARG A 503 18.55 10.71 5.81
N ASP A 504 17.30 10.34 6.01
CA ASP A 504 16.71 9.16 5.36
C ASP A 504 16.61 9.38 3.85
N LEU A 505 16.11 10.54 3.42
CA LEU A 505 16.05 10.91 2.00
C LEU A 505 17.44 10.97 1.34
N THR A 506 18.49 11.34 2.09
CA THR A 506 19.87 11.29 1.59
C THR A 506 20.28 9.87 1.24
N LEU A 507 19.90 8.87 2.03
CA LEU A 507 20.15 7.45 1.71
C LEU A 507 19.34 7.01 0.49
N LEU A 508 18.06 7.36 0.42
CA LEU A 508 17.21 7.03 -0.73
C LEU A 508 17.71 7.72 -2.01
N HIS A 509 18.23 8.95 -1.91
CA HIS A 509 18.88 9.64 -3.03
C HIS A 509 20.14 8.87 -3.49
N ALA A 510 21.00 8.43 -2.58
CA ALA A 510 22.21 7.68 -2.92
C ALA A 510 21.89 6.36 -3.64
N VAL A 511 20.92 5.60 -3.14
CA VAL A 511 20.40 4.37 -3.79
C VAL A 511 19.91 4.66 -5.21
N GLY A 512 19.06 5.68 -5.37
CA GLY A 512 18.52 6.02 -6.68
C GLY A 512 19.57 6.58 -7.65
N LEU A 513 20.58 7.30 -7.15
CA LEU A 513 21.69 7.80 -7.96
C LEU A 513 22.54 6.65 -8.52
N ASP A 514 22.83 5.64 -7.70
CA ASP A 514 23.53 4.43 -8.15
C ASP A 514 22.71 3.65 -9.18
N LEU A 515 21.42 3.46 -8.93
CA LEU A 515 20.53 2.80 -9.88
C LEU A 515 20.44 3.56 -11.22
N ALA A 516 20.40 4.89 -11.14
CA ALA A 516 20.28 5.75 -12.31
C ALA A 516 21.56 5.83 -13.15
N ASN A 517 22.74 5.58 -12.56
CA ASN A 517 24.06 5.69 -13.22
C ASN A 517 24.80 4.35 -13.35
N SER A 518 24.13 3.23 -13.08
CA SER A 518 24.70 1.89 -13.25
C SER A 518 23.89 1.06 -14.25
N ARG A 519 24.48 -0.08 -14.69
CA ARG A 519 23.76 -1.08 -15.51
C ARG A 519 23.18 -2.22 -14.65
N VAL A 520 23.16 -2.07 -13.34
CA VAL A 520 22.57 -3.05 -12.42
C VAL A 520 21.04 -3.04 -12.58
N TRP A 521 20.47 -4.23 -12.67
CA TRP A 521 19.04 -4.46 -12.60
C TRP A 521 18.73 -5.19 -11.30
N PRO A 522 18.10 -4.54 -10.33
CA PRO A 522 17.70 -5.21 -9.10
C PRO A 522 16.79 -6.40 -9.37
N SER A 523 16.89 -7.40 -8.50
CA SER A 523 16.11 -8.63 -8.56
C SER A 523 15.37 -8.88 -7.25
N TRP A 524 14.31 -9.68 -7.34
CA TRP A 524 13.70 -10.28 -6.17
C TRP A 524 14.53 -11.47 -5.70
N ASN A 525 14.66 -11.65 -4.41
CA ASN A 525 15.39 -12.76 -3.81
C ASN A 525 14.64 -14.08 -3.96
N GLU A 526 15.33 -15.20 -3.69
CA GLU A 526 14.71 -16.51 -3.70
C GLU A 526 13.60 -16.58 -2.64
N GLY A 527 12.43 -17.11 -3.04
CA GLY A 527 11.23 -17.18 -2.21
C GLY A 527 10.33 -15.93 -2.23
N ALA A 528 10.76 -14.82 -2.87
CA ALA A 528 9.88 -13.66 -3.02
C ALA A 528 8.80 -13.93 -4.08
N GLU A 529 7.55 -13.62 -3.75
CA GLU A 529 6.33 -13.90 -4.53
C GLU A 529 6.38 -13.29 -5.94
N PHE A 530 7.12 -12.19 -6.11
CA PHE A 530 7.15 -11.39 -7.35
C PHE A 530 8.28 -11.78 -8.30
N ARG A 531 9.16 -12.71 -7.88
CA ARG A 531 10.37 -13.07 -8.62
C ARG A 531 10.07 -13.64 -10.00
N ALA A 532 9.13 -14.57 -10.11
CA ALA A 532 8.79 -15.22 -11.36
C ALA A 532 8.30 -14.21 -12.42
N VAL A 533 7.51 -13.22 -12.02
CA VAL A 533 7.02 -12.15 -12.91
C VAL A 533 8.19 -11.30 -13.43
N ARG A 534 9.15 -10.96 -12.56
CA ARG A 534 10.35 -10.20 -12.94
C ARG A 534 11.24 -10.97 -13.91
N GLU A 535 11.46 -12.25 -13.65
CA GLU A 535 12.28 -13.13 -14.50
C GLU A 535 11.65 -13.34 -15.87
N ALA A 536 10.31 -13.50 -15.95
CA ALA A 536 9.59 -13.63 -17.22
C ALA A 536 9.72 -12.39 -18.14
N SER A 537 10.03 -11.22 -17.58
CA SER A 537 10.28 -9.99 -18.35
C SER A 537 11.76 -9.74 -18.71
N ALA A 538 12.69 -10.63 -18.29
CA ALA A 538 14.13 -10.39 -18.43
C ALA A 538 14.61 -10.24 -19.88
N GLU A 539 14.04 -11.02 -20.80
CA GLU A 539 14.42 -10.96 -22.23
C GLU A 539 14.08 -9.59 -22.85
N ARG A 540 13.02 -8.94 -22.40
CA ARG A 540 12.59 -7.61 -22.87
C ARG A 540 13.46 -6.46 -22.33
N ARG A 541 14.31 -6.73 -21.34
CA ARG A 541 15.28 -5.77 -20.77
C ARG A 541 16.67 -5.87 -21.40
N ALA A 542 16.95 -6.94 -22.14
CA ALA A 542 18.29 -7.24 -22.65
C ALA A 542 18.66 -6.47 -23.91
N ASP A 543 17.73 -5.79 -24.54
CA ASP A 543 17.93 -4.96 -25.75
C ASP A 543 18.14 -3.49 -25.38
#